data_1df6f3aef50a458501f18977e9203e22
#
_entry.id   1df6f3aef50a458501f18977e9203e22
#
_cell.length_a   1.000
_cell.length_b   1.000
_cell.length_c   1.000
_cell.angle_alpha   90.00
_cell.angle_beta   90.00
_cell.angle_gamma   90.00
#
_symmetry.space_group_name_H-M   'P 1'
#
loop_
_entity.id
_entity.type
_entity.pdbx_description
1 polymer ?
#
loop_
_entity_poly.entity_id
_entity_poly.type
_entity_poly.pdbx_seq_one_letter_code
_entity_poly.pdbx_strand_id
1 'polypeptide(L)'
;MRPMLSRRAGIWPFMILALAVGIAASLVPRTDLSPSYHHFANQRSWLGIPNFGDVASNVAFLLAGLWGLAFLFGKFSPNQFVDAHERWPYVVVFFGMLLTAFGSAYYHLAPDNDRLVWDRLPMTIVFMPLVSALIAERVNLKVGLWLLPILTAVGIGSVLQWRSTVQQGAGDVRFYAAVQLYAVLTLFVVMLLPSAYTRGSDLVTVAGLYALAKICELADRQIFSFGRIISGHTLKHLAAGVAGYWILRMLQKRQPIQSH
;
A
#
# COMPACT_ATOMS: atom_id res chain seq x y z
N MET A 1 -20.43 20.59 -21.98
CA MET A 1 -21.46 19.83 -21.25
C MET A 1 -20.75 18.63 -20.62
N ARG A 2 -20.68 18.52 -19.27
CA ARG A 2 -20.16 17.33 -18.61
C ARG A 2 -21.24 16.24 -18.68
N PRO A 3 -20.96 15.04 -19.21
CA PRO A 3 -21.92 13.96 -19.14
C PRO A 3 -22.18 13.65 -17.68
N MET A 4 -23.43 13.69 -17.26
CA MET A 4 -23.86 13.21 -15.95
C MET A 4 -23.63 11.69 -15.91
N LEU A 5 -22.51 11.26 -15.32
CA LEU A 5 -22.32 9.86 -14.92
C LEU A 5 -23.43 9.54 -13.92
N SER A 6 -24.38 8.71 -14.35
CA SER A 6 -25.51 8.27 -13.56
C SER A 6 -25.03 7.58 -12.28
N ARG A 7 -25.55 8.03 -11.13
CA ARG A 7 -25.40 7.47 -9.79
C ARG A 7 -23.96 7.09 -9.40
N ARG A 8 -23.18 8.12 -9.08
CA ARG A 8 -21.93 7.92 -8.32
C ARG A 8 -22.31 7.30 -6.97
N ALA A 9 -21.64 6.23 -6.58
CA ALA A 9 -21.75 5.70 -5.24
C ALA A 9 -21.44 6.81 -4.23
N GLY A 10 -22.26 6.93 -3.18
CA GLY A 10 -22.00 7.92 -2.13
C GLY A 10 -20.74 7.55 -1.34
N ILE A 11 -20.23 8.48 -0.54
CA ILE A 11 -19.10 8.23 0.37
C ILE A 11 -19.47 7.30 1.55
N TRP A 12 -20.78 7.11 1.81
CA TRP A 12 -21.30 6.36 2.95
C TRP A 12 -20.75 4.95 3.13
N PRO A 13 -20.60 4.10 2.08
CA PRO A 13 -20.02 2.77 2.24
C PRO A 13 -18.62 2.80 2.85
N PHE A 14 -17.80 3.77 2.49
CA PHE A 14 -16.44 3.94 2.99
C PHE A 14 -16.41 4.46 4.43
N MET A 15 -17.36 5.33 4.80
CA MET A 15 -17.51 5.79 6.18
C MET A 15 -18.01 4.67 7.10
N ILE A 16 -19.00 3.88 6.65
CA ILE A 16 -19.50 2.71 7.38
C ILE A 16 -18.37 1.69 7.55
N LEU A 17 -17.60 1.44 6.49
CA LEU A 17 -16.47 0.55 6.54
C LEU A 17 -15.41 1.02 7.55
N ALA A 18 -15.06 2.31 7.54
CA ALA A 18 -14.11 2.89 8.49
C ALA A 18 -14.60 2.73 9.93
N LEU A 19 -15.87 3.02 10.17
CA LEU A 19 -16.50 2.84 11.49
C LEU A 19 -16.48 1.36 11.93
N ALA A 20 -16.87 0.44 11.03
CA ALA A 20 -16.90 -0.99 11.32
C ALA A 20 -15.50 -1.54 11.64
N VAL A 21 -14.49 -1.15 10.86
CA VAL A 21 -13.08 -1.55 11.10
C VAL A 21 -12.57 -0.94 12.41
N GLY A 22 -12.91 0.32 12.72
CA GLY A 22 -12.54 0.98 13.96
C GLY A 22 -13.18 0.30 15.19
N ILE A 23 -14.47 -0.04 15.12
CA ILE A 23 -15.16 -0.78 16.18
C ILE A 23 -14.52 -2.17 16.34
N ALA A 24 -14.34 -2.92 15.25
CA ALA A 24 -13.72 -4.24 15.30
C ALA A 24 -12.33 -4.19 15.95
N ALA A 25 -11.49 -3.22 15.58
CA ALA A 25 -10.18 -3.04 16.18
C ALA A 25 -10.24 -2.69 17.69
N SER A 26 -11.27 -1.95 18.13
CA SER A 26 -11.45 -1.61 19.54
C SER A 26 -11.90 -2.80 20.39
N LEU A 27 -12.59 -3.76 19.80
CA LEU A 27 -13.07 -4.98 20.49
C LEU A 27 -11.99 -6.07 20.58
N VAL A 28 -10.96 -6.02 19.75
CA VAL A 28 -9.82 -6.95 19.83
C VAL A 28 -8.99 -6.60 21.06
N PRO A 29 -8.54 -7.58 21.87
CA PRO A 29 -7.60 -7.33 22.96
C PRO A 29 -6.33 -6.63 22.46
N ARG A 30 -5.72 -5.82 23.34
CA ARG A 30 -4.43 -5.17 23.03
C ARG A 30 -3.42 -6.22 22.58
N THR A 31 -2.79 -5.97 21.44
CA THR A 31 -1.91 -6.95 20.78
C THR A 31 -0.59 -6.30 20.47
N ASP A 32 0.48 -6.84 21.02
CA ASP A 32 1.85 -6.46 20.70
C ASP A 32 2.44 -7.40 19.64
N LEU A 33 3.54 -6.98 19.04
CA LEU A 33 4.31 -7.83 18.14
C LEU A 33 5.03 -8.91 18.94
N SER A 34 5.00 -10.14 18.42
CA SER A 34 5.83 -11.20 18.97
C SER A 34 7.32 -10.83 18.90
N PRO A 35 8.14 -11.16 19.91
CA PRO A 35 9.60 -11.01 19.83
C PRO A 35 10.22 -11.68 18.60
N SER A 36 9.59 -12.76 18.11
CA SER A 36 10.03 -13.46 16.90
C SER A 36 9.70 -12.73 15.60
N TYR A 37 8.97 -11.59 15.63
CA TYR A 37 8.58 -10.83 14.44
C TYR A 37 9.78 -10.35 13.60
N HIS A 38 10.90 -10.08 14.28
CA HIS A 38 12.14 -9.64 13.63
C HIS A 38 13.04 -10.79 13.14
N HIS A 39 12.65 -12.04 13.35
CA HIS A 39 13.45 -13.22 12.98
C HIS A 39 13.02 -13.79 11.63
N PHE A 40 13.56 -13.22 10.55
CA PHE A 40 13.30 -13.67 9.18
C PHE A 40 13.94 -15.04 8.90
N ALA A 41 13.37 -15.76 7.94
CA ALA A 41 13.84 -17.10 7.59
C ALA A 41 15.24 -17.09 6.93
N ASN A 42 15.53 -16.09 6.10
CA ASN A 42 16.80 -15.95 5.41
C ASN A 42 17.64 -14.81 6.02
N GLN A 43 18.56 -15.15 6.91
CA GLN A 43 19.46 -14.19 7.56
C GLN A 43 20.85 -14.16 6.94
N ARG A 44 21.04 -14.74 5.75
CA ARG A 44 22.34 -14.82 5.11
C ARG A 44 22.85 -13.44 4.70
N SER A 45 24.11 -13.20 4.98
CA SER A 45 24.84 -12.04 4.48
C SER A 45 25.46 -12.34 3.12
N TRP A 46 25.44 -11.34 2.23
CA TRP A 46 26.17 -11.37 0.97
C TRP A 46 26.73 -9.98 0.69
N LEU A 47 27.96 -9.88 0.15
CA LEU A 47 28.68 -8.62 -0.08
C LEU A 47 28.76 -7.72 1.17
N GLY A 48 28.82 -8.31 2.38
CA GLY A 48 28.84 -7.57 3.65
C GLY A 48 27.48 -7.01 4.08
N ILE A 49 26.40 -7.28 3.34
CA ILE A 49 25.03 -6.82 3.66
C ILE A 49 24.30 -7.95 4.40
N PRO A 50 23.90 -7.76 5.66
CA PRO A 50 23.09 -8.74 6.39
C PRO A 50 21.68 -8.83 5.79
N ASN A 51 21.02 -9.98 5.98
CA ASN A 51 19.66 -10.23 5.44
C ASN A 51 19.53 -9.84 3.96
N PHE A 52 20.57 -10.14 3.17
CA PHE A 52 20.75 -9.60 1.80
C PHE A 52 19.52 -9.76 0.92
N GLY A 53 18.85 -10.91 0.94
CA GLY A 53 17.65 -11.15 0.14
C GLY A 53 16.53 -10.15 0.44
N ASP A 54 16.29 -9.87 1.72
CA ASP A 54 15.24 -8.98 2.16
C ASP A 54 15.63 -7.50 1.96
N VAL A 55 16.92 -7.16 2.08
CA VAL A 55 17.43 -5.81 1.75
C VAL A 55 17.37 -5.56 0.26
N ALA A 56 17.92 -6.46 -0.56
CA ALA A 56 18.05 -6.27 -2.01
C ALA A 56 16.70 -6.29 -2.74
N SER A 57 15.73 -7.08 -2.27
CA SER A 57 14.40 -7.16 -2.88
C SER A 57 13.61 -5.84 -2.83
N ASN A 58 14.00 -4.90 -1.97
CA ASN A 58 13.42 -3.56 -1.93
C ASN A 58 13.68 -2.74 -3.21
N VAL A 59 14.60 -3.17 -4.07
CA VAL A 59 14.79 -2.58 -5.42
C VAL A 59 13.50 -2.59 -6.23
N ALA A 60 12.59 -3.54 -6.01
CA ALA A 60 11.29 -3.58 -6.69
C ALA A 60 10.43 -2.36 -6.35
N PHE A 61 10.44 -1.91 -5.09
CA PHE A 61 9.76 -0.67 -4.68
C PHE A 61 10.46 0.57 -5.25
N LEU A 62 11.80 0.58 -5.26
CA LEU A 62 12.59 1.66 -5.84
C LEU A 62 12.21 1.88 -7.30
N LEU A 63 12.24 0.82 -8.10
CA LEU A 63 11.94 0.89 -9.53
C LEU A 63 10.49 1.32 -9.78
N ALA A 64 9.52 0.72 -9.08
CA ALA A 64 8.12 1.10 -9.22
C ALA A 64 7.88 2.56 -8.82
N GLY A 65 8.48 3.03 -7.72
CA GLY A 65 8.39 4.42 -7.26
C GLY A 65 8.98 5.40 -8.27
N LEU A 66 10.22 5.16 -8.72
CA LEU A 66 10.91 6.04 -9.69
C LEU A 66 10.16 6.12 -11.03
N TRP A 67 9.75 4.97 -11.60
CA TRP A 67 9.03 4.96 -12.87
C TRP A 67 7.64 5.58 -12.75
N GLY A 68 6.95 5.35 -11.62
CA GLY A 68 5.67 5.98 -11.34
C GLY A 68 5.78 7.51 -11.28
N LEU A 69 6.75 8.04 -10.53
CA LEU A 69 6.99 9.48 -10.45
C LEU A 69 7.43 10.05 -11.80
N ALA A 70 8.36 9.40 -12.50
CA ALA A 70 8.80 9.83 -13.83
C ALA A 70 7.63 9.90 -14.82
N PHE A 71 6.70 8.92 -14.78
CA PHE A 71 5.48 8.96 -15.59
C PHE A 71 4.57 10.14 -15.22
N LEU A 72 4.30 10.36 -13.93
CA LEU A 72 3.35 11.38 -13.47
C LEU A 72 3.86 12.82 -13.63
N PHE A 73 5.18 13.04 -13.64
CA PHE A 73 5.79 14.35 -13.90
C PHE A 73 6.26 14.53 -15.34
N GLY A 74 6.27 13.45 -16.15
CA GLY A 74 6.63 13.47 -17.55
C GLY A 74 5.51 13.94 -18.47
N LYS A 75 5.75 13.83 -19.77
CA LYS A 75 4.74 14.06 -20.80
C LYS A 75 3.84 12.82 -20.90
N PHE A 76 2.70 12.83 -20.24
CA PHE A 76 1.68 11.80 -20.39
C PHE A 76 0.56 12.28 -21.32
N SER A 77 -0.17 11.34 -21.92
CA SER A 77 -1.30 11.68 -22.77
C SER A 77 -2.41 12.36 -21.96
N PRO A 78 -3.03 13.45 -22.48
CA PRO A 78 -4.18 14.07 -21.83
C PRO A 78 -5.34 13.13 -21.51
N ASN A 79 -5.40 11.98 -22.20
CA ASN A 79 -6.47 10.99 -22.06
C ASN A 79 -6.28 10.01 -20.87
N GLN A 80 -5.21 10.11 -20.10
CA GLN A 80 -4.96 9.21 -18.99
C GLN A 80 -5.63 9.65 -17.68
N PHE A 81 -6.03 10.92 -17.59
CA PHE A 81 -6.76 11.50 -16.48
C PHE A 81 -7.90 12.37 -17.00
N VAL A 82 -9.11 12.18 -16.49
CA VAL A 82 -10.27 13.05 -16.79
C VAL A 82 -10.05 14.45 -16.21
N ASP A 83 -9.44 14.51 -15.03
CA ASP A 83 -9.02 15.75 -14.39
C ASP A 83 -7.56 15.61 -13.95
N ALA A 84 -6.73 16.60 -14.27
CA ALA A 84 -5.30 16.57 -13.96
C ALA A 84 -4.98 16.44 -12.46
N HIS A 85 -5.92 16.84 -11.58
CA HIS A 85 -5.75 16.71 -10.13
C HIS A 85 -5.81 15.25 -9.65
N GLU A 86 -6.42 14.33 -10.41
CA GLU A 86 -6.46 12.89 -10.06
C GLU A 86 -5.07 12.26 -9.94
N ARG A 87 -4.05 12.88 -10.52
CA ARG A 87 -2.66 12.39 -10.43
C ARG A 87 -2.05 12.52 -9.03
N TRP A 88 -2.49 13.51 -8.22
CA TRP A 88 -1.82 13.84 -6.96
C TRP A 88 -1.82 12.72 -5.94
N PRO A 89 -2.92 11.99 -5.69
CA PRO A 89 -2.86 10.81 -4.83
C PRO A 89 -1.86 9.76 -5.31
N TYR A 90 -1.75 9.54 -6.63
CA TYR A 90 -0.77 8.61 -7.20
C TYR A 90 0.67 9.10 -7.07
N VAL A 91 0.91 10.42 -7.15
CA VAL A 91 2.23 11.00 -6.85
C VAL A 91 2.64 10.62 -5.43
N VAL A 92 1.73 10.75 -4.45
CA VAL A 92 2.02 10.36 -3.06
C VAL A 92 2.21 8.85 -2.93
N VAL A 93 1.43 8.02 -3.63
CA VAL A 93 1.62 6.56 -3.66
C VAL A 93 3.03 6.18 -4.13
N PHE A 94 3.46 6.68 -5.30
CA PHE A 94 4.77 6.32 -5.84
C PHE A 94 5.93 6.93 -5.05
N PHE A 95 5.74 8.12 -4.47
CA PHE A 95 6.68 8.67 -3.52
C PHE A 95 6.78 7.80 -2.25
N GLY A 96 5.65 7.33 -1.72
CA GLY A 96 5.61 6.36 -0.62
C GLY A 96 6.35 5.06 -0.94
N MET A 97 6.22 4.54 -2.17
CA MET A 97 6.98 3.36 -2.62
C MET A 97 8.48 3.63 -2.66
N LEU A 98 8.89 4.80 -3.16
CA LEU A 98 10.29 5.22 -3.15
C LEU A 98 10.84 5.27 -1.70
N LEU A 99 10.10 5.86 -0.78
CA LEU A 99 10.46 5.89 0.64
C LEU A 99 10.48 4.47 1.26
N THR A 100 9.54 3.59 0.86
CA THR A 100 9.51 2.19 1.32
C THR A 100 10.79 1.45 0.93
N ALA A 101 11.32 1.70 -0.27
CA ALA A 101 12.56 1.06 -0.72
C ALA A 101 13.72 1.33 0.25
N PHE A 102 13.85 2.56 0.74
CA PHE A 102 14.91 2.92 1.69
C PHE A 102 14.57 2.53 3.13
N GLY A 103 13.34 2.81 3.58
CA GLY A 103 12.93 2.55 4.96
C GLY A 103 12.91 1.05 5.28
N SER A 104 12.40 0.23 4.37
CA SER A 104 12.39 -1.23 4.51
C SER A 104 13.80 -1.82 4.42
N ALA A 105 14.62 -1.37 3.46
CA ALA A 105 16.02 -1.79 3.41
C ALA A 105 16.76 -1.46 4.72
N TYR A 106 16.56 -0.24 5.27
CA TYR A 106 17.14 0.17 6.55
C TYR A 106 16.71 -0.72 7.72
N TYR A 107 15.41 -1.09 7.75
CA TYR A 107 14.90 -2.01 8.77
C TYR A 107 15.55 -3.39 8.65
N HIS A 108 15.65 -3.95 7.44
CA HIS A 108 16.22 -5.29 7.24
C HIS A 108 17.74 -5.37 7.45
N LEU A 109 18.47 -4.26 7.44
CA LEU A 109 19.89 -4.24 7.80
C LEU A 109 20.14 -4.67 9.27
N ALA A 110 19.26 -4.32 10.20
CA ALA A 110 19.30 -4.77 11.59
C ALA A 110 17.91 -4.64 12.21
N PRO A 111 17.06 -5.69 12.09
CA PRO A 111 15.66 -5.64 12.46
C PRO A 111 15.44 -5.41 13.95
N ASP A 112 14.76 -4.33 14.29
CA ASP A 112 14.28 -3.96 15.63
C ASP A 112 13.02 -3.08 15.54
N ASN A 113 12.38 -2.78 16.66
CA ASN A 113 11.16 -1.96 16.70
C ASN A 113 11.39 -0.51 16.25
N ASP A 114 12.56 0.08 16.53
CA ASP A 114 12.85 1.46 16.13
C ASP A 114 13.03 1.60 14.62
N ARG A 115 13.68 0.61 14.00
CA ARG A 115 13.85 0.58 12.55
C ARG A 115 12.58 0.16 11.83
N LEU A 116 11.72 -0.67 12.45
CA LEU A 116 10.43 -1.06 11.90
C LEU A 116 9.50 0.14 11.68
N VAL A 117 9.67 1.24 12.42
CA VAL A 117 8.96 2.50 12.16
C VAL A 117 9.24 3.00 10.74
N TRP A 118 10.49 2.93 10.30
CA TRP A 118 10.90 3.39 8.98
C TRP A 118 10.43 2.50 7.82
N ASP A 119 10.21 1.22 8.09
CA ASP A 119 9.54 0.30 7.16
C ASP A 119 8.04 0.62 7.04
N ARG A 120 7.36 0.77 8.18
CA ARG A 120 5.90 0.92 8.23
C ARG A 120 5.39 2.29 7.82
N LEU A 121 6.07 3.38 8.19
CA LEU A 121 5.66 4.75 7.86
C LEU A 121 5.43 4.92 6.36
N PRO A 122 6.41 4.64 5.46
CA PRO A 122 6.20 4.82 4.04
C PRO A 122 5.15 3.86 3.47
N MET A 123 4.97 2.66 4.03
CA MET A 123 3.89 1.76 3.61
C MET A 123 2.51 2.40 3.83
N THR A 124 2.29 3.15 4.92
CA THR A 124 1.02 3.88 5.12
C THR A 124 0.85 5.01 4.11
N ILE A 125 1.97 5.63 3.67
CA ILE A 125 2.00 6.64 2.60
C ILE A 125 1.71 6.01 1.21
N VAL A 126 1.78 4.70 1.07
CA VAL A 126 1.29 3.99 -0.12
C VAL A 126 -0.20 3.67 0.01
N PHE A 127 -0.62 3.01 1.11
CA PHE A 127 -1.97 2.47 1.24
C PHE A 127 -3.05 3.56 1.34
N MET A 128 -2.84 4.56 2.16
CA MET A 128 -3.88 5.56 2.43
C MET A 128 -4.09 6.54 1.28
N PRO A 129 -3.06 7.04 0.59
CA PRO A 129 -3.24 7.78 -0.66
C PRO A 129 -3.84 6.95 -1.79
N LEU A 130 -3.58 5.64 -1.85
CA LEU A 130 -4.24 4.78 -2.84
C LEU A 130 -5.76 4.73 -2.59
N VAL A 131 -6.21 4.64 -1.33
CA VAL A 131 -7.64 4.77 -0.98
C VAL A 131 -8.20 6.10 -1.47
N SER A 132 -7.48 7.21 -1.23
CA SER A 132 -7.86 8.54 -1.72
C SER A 132 -8.00 8.57 -3.25
N ALA A 133 -7.03 7.99 -3.99
CA ALA A 133 -7.06 7.91 -5.45
C ALA A 133 -8.31 7.17 -5.95
N LEU A 134 -8.60 6.02 -5.35
CA LEU A 134 -9.74 5.19 -5.74
C LEU A 134 -11.09 5.88 -5.44
N ILE A 135 -11.19 6.60 -4.32
CA ILE A 135 -12.38 7.41 -4.00
C ILE A 135 -12.51 8.58 -4.99
N ALA A 136 -11.40 9.24 -5.34
CA ALA A 136 -11.40 10.32 -6.33
C ALA A 136 -11.94 9.87 -7.69
N GLU A 137 -11.53 8.68 -8.15
CA GLU A 137 -11.92 8.14 -9.46
C GLU A 137 -13.33 7.55 -9.50
N ARG A 138 -13.76 6.86 -8.42
CA ARG A 138 -14.99 6.06 -8.45
C ARG A 138 -16.17 6.71 -7.75
N VAL A 139 -15.90 7.64 -6.82
CA VAL A 139 -16.92 8.28 -5.99
C VAL A 139 -17.03 9.77 -6.34
N ASN A 140 -16.03 10.55 -5.95
CA ASN A 140 -16.03 11.99 -6.18
C ASN A 140 -14.59 12.54 -6.10
N LEU A 141 -14.16 13.24 -7.14
CA LEU A 141 -12.82 13.82 -7.22
C LEU A 141 -12.50 14.74 -6.02
N LYS A 142 -13.38 15.68 -5.71
CA LYS A 142 -13.14 16.65 -4.63
C LYS A 142 -13.02 15.94 -3.29
N VAL A 143 -13.92 14.99 -3.01
CA VAL A 143 -13.89 14.21 -1.76
C VAL A 143 -12.59 13.41 -1.67
N GLY A 144 -12.20 12.70 -2.73
CA GLY A 144 -10.93 11.96 -2.75
C GLY A 144 -9.73 12.86 -2.48
N LEU A 145 -9.65 14.01 -3.13
CA LEU A 145 -8.54 14.96 -2.93
C LEU A 145 -8.51 15.56 -1.52
N TRP A 146 -9.67 15.87 -0.93
CA TRP A 146 -9.74 16.32 0.47
C TRP A 146 -9.35 15.21 1.46
N LEU A 147 -9.69 13.97 1.14
CA LEU A 147 -9.29 12.82 1.97
C LEU A 147 -7.80 12.51 1.89
N LEU A 148 -7.08 12.93 0.86
CA LEU A 148 -5.66 12.63 0.70
C LEU A 148 -4.81 13.01 1.92
N PRO A 149 -4.78 14.26 2.38
CA PRO A 149 -4.01 14.62 3.56
C PRO A 149 -4.55 13.97 4.84
N ILE A 150 -5.87 13.83 4.98
CA ILE A 150 -6.49 13.24 6.17
C ILE A 150 -6.11 11.77 6.30
N LEU A 151 -6.29 10.98 5.25
CA LEU A 151 -5.97 9.55 5.25
C LEU A 151 -4.47 9.32 5.43
N THR A 152 -3.63 10.13 4.79
CA THR A 152 -2.17 10.07 4.97
C THR A 152 -1.79 10.34 6.43
N ALA A 153 -2.37 11.36 7.05
CA ALA A 153 -2.14 11.67 8.46
C ALA A 153 -2.62 10.54 9.39
N VAL A 154 -3.77 9.92 9.11
CA VAL A 154 -4.28 8.76 9.85
C VAL A 154 -3.31 7.57 9.73
N GLY A 155 -2.80 7.30 8.52
CA GLY A 155 -1.80 6.26 8.31
C GLY A 155 -0.52 6.49 9.11
N ILE A 156 0.07 7.67 9.01
CA ILE A 156 1.26 8.07 9.78
C ILE A 156 0.97 7.98 11.29
N GLY A 157 -0.16 8.53 11.74
CA GLY A 157 -0.57 8.52 13.13
C GLY A 157 -0.69 7.11 13.72
N SER A 158 -1.12 6.12 12.90
CA SER A 158 -1.21 4.73 13.35
C SER A 158 0.16 4.10 13.67
N VAL A 159 1.19 4.44 12.91
CA VAL A 159 2.56 3.96 13.15
C VAL A 159 3.18 4.69 14.36
N LEU A 160 2.96 6.00 14.47
CA LEU A 160 3.47 6.79 15.62
C LEU A 160 2.80 6.38 16.92
N GLN A 161 1.50 6.07 16.91
CA GLN A 161 0.78 5.54 18.05
C GLN A 161 1.36 4.17 18.47
N TRP A 162 1.56 3.24 17.53
CA TRP A 162 2.19 1.98 17.82
C TRP A 162 3.58 2.18 18.46
N ARG A 163 4.44 3.04 17.87
CA ARG A 163 5.75 3.35 18.43
C ARG A 163 5.67 3.88 19.86
N SER A 164 4.76 4.82 20.11
CA SER A 164 4.55 5.40 21.45
C SER A 164 4.17 4.32 22.47
N THR A 165 3.30 3.38 22.10
CA THR A 165 2.89 2.29 22.99
C THR A 165 4.02 1.29 23.27
N VAL A 166 4.89 1.02 22.26
CA VAL A 166 6.10 0.20 22.45
C VAL A 166 7.07 0.87 23.43
N GLN A 167 7.28 2.19 23.33
CA GLN A 167 8.14 2.93 24.24
C GLN A 167 7.61 2.95 25.68
N GLN A 168 6.29 2.81 25.85
CA GLN A 168 5.64 2.67 27.17
C GLN A 168 5.67 1.22 27.70
N GLY A 169 6.37 0.30 27.02
CA GLY A 169 6.51 -1.10 27.44
C GLY A 169 5.29 -1.98 27.17
N ALA A 170 4.33 -1.51 26.37
CA ALA A 170 3.11 -2.26 26.07
C ALA A 170 2.64 -1.94 24.63
N GLY A 171 3.29 -2.53 23.63
CA GLY A 171 2.98 -2.30 22.23
C GLY A 171 1.51 -2.57 21.86
N ASP A 172 0.97 -1.79 20.94
CA ASP A 172 -0.38 -1.95 20.43
C ASP A 172 -0.45 -1.72 18.93
N VAL A 173 -0.48 -2.81 18.17
CA VAL A 173 -0.46 -2.81 16.70
C VAL A 173 -1.86 -2.67 16.09
N ARG A 174 -2.94 -2.67 16.90
CA ARG A 174 -4.33 -2.74 16.41
C ARG A 174 -4.70 -1.59 15.47
N PHE A 175 -4.31 -0.35 15.80
CA PHE A 175 -4.63 0.80 14.94
C PHE A 175 -3.93 0.70 13.59
N TYR A 176 -2.65 0.32 13.57
CA TYR A 176 -1.92 0.09 12.31
C TYR A 176 -2.54 -1.05 11.48
N ALA A 177 -2.92 -2.16 12.11
CA ALA A 177 -3.60 -3.26 11.45
C ALA A 177 -4.98 -2.84 10.90
N ALA A 178 -5.73 -2.03 11.64
CA ALA A 178 -7.01 -1.47 11.20
C ALA A 178 -6.86 -0.58 9.96
N VAL A 179 -5.83 0.27 9.91
CA VAL A 179 -5.53 1.12 8.75
C VAL A 179 -5.24 0.26 7.51
N GLN A 180 -4.45 -0.79 7.64
CA GLN A 180 -4.19 -1.71 6.52
C GLN A 180 -5.46 -2.46 6.09
N LEU A 181 -6.22 -2.99 7.03
CA LEU A 181 -7.46 -3.70 6.75
C LEU A 181 -8.47 -2.79 6.03
N TYR A 182 -8.62 -1.55 6.50
CA TYR A 182 -9.48 -0.56 5.85
C TYR A 182 -9.06 -0.32 4.39
N ALA A 183 -7.77 -0.15 4.12
CA ALA A 183 -7.27 0.06 2.76
C ALA A 183 -7.57 -1.15 1.84
N VAL A 184 -7.35 -2.37 2.33
CA VAL A 184 -7.63 -3.61 1.59
C VAL A 184 -9.12 -3.76 1.32
N LEU A 185 -9.99 -3.58 2.33
CA LEU A 185 -11.43 -3.69 2.16
C LEU A 185 -11.98 -2.59 1.25
N THR A 186 -11.42 -1.37 1.31
CA THR A 186 -11.76 -0.29 0.37
C THR A 186 -11.45 -0.69 -1.06
N LEU A 187 -10.31 -1.33 -1.33
CA LEU A 187 -9.98 -1.83 -2.66
C LEU A 187 -11.05 -2.80 -3.18
N PHE A 188 -11.54 -3.72 -2.34
CA PHE A 188 -12.63 -4.63 -2.73
C PHE A 188 -13.95 -3.89 -2.98
N VAL A 189 -14.35 -2.96 -2.13
CA VAL A 189 -15.56 -2.15 -2.31
C VAL A 189 -15.49 -1.37 -3.62
N VAL A 190 -14.34 -0.75 -3.91
CA VAL A 190 -14.14 0.02 -5.13
C VAL A 190 -14.22 -0.84 -6.39
N MET A 191 -13.76 -2.09 -6.36
CA MET A 191 -13.88 -3.01 -7.51
C MET A 191 -15.33 -3.30 -7.88
N LEU A 192 -16.27 -3.18 -6.95
CA LEU A 192 -17.71 -3.34 -7.20
C LEU A 192 -18.36 -2.08 -7.81
N LEU A 193 -17.66 -0.96 -7.83
CA LEU A 193 -18.19 0.30 -8.34
C LEU A 193 -17.85 0.51 -9.82
N PRO A 194 -18.71 1.21 -10.59
CA PRO A 194 -18.41 1.58 -11.97
C PRO A 194 -17.10 2.36 -12.09
N SER A 195 -16.33 2.08 -13.13
CA SER A 195 -15.10 2.80 -13.44
C SER A 195 -15.35 3.92 -14.43
N ALA A 196 -14.70 5.06 -14.25
CA ALA A 196 -14.62 6.11 -15.26
C ALA A 196 -13.57 5.80 -16.35
N TYR A 197 -12.77 4.74 -16.14
CA TYR A 197 -11.66 4.36 -17.01
C TYR A 197 -11.75 2.90 -17.44
N THR A 198 -11.21 2.63 -18.62
CA THR A 198 -10.87 1.27 -19.03
C THR A 198 -9.83 0.68 -18.06
N ARG A 199 -9.57 -0.62 -18.10
CA ARG A 199 -8.60 -1.29 -17.25
C ARG A 199 -8.93 -1.32 -15.75
N GLY A 200 -10.19 -1.10 -15.38
CA GLY A 200 -10.63 -1.24 -13.99
C GLY A 200 -10.37 -2.62 -13.39
N SER A 201 -10.30 -3.67 -14.23
CA SER A 201 -9.94 -5.04 -13.84
C SER A 201 -8.48 -5.22 -13.42
N ASP A 202 -7.58 -4.29 -13.75
CA ASP A 202 -6.20 -4.34 -13.28
C ASP A 202 -6.09 -4.25 -11.74
N LEU A 203 -7.11 -3.67 -11.08
CA LEU A 203 -7.19 -3.67 -9.61
C LEU A 203 -7.32 -5.09 -9.03
N VAL A 204 -7.93 -6.03 -9.77
CA VAL A 204 -7.98 -7.45 -9.37
C VAL A 204 -6.57 -8.04 -9.34
N THR A 205 -5.75 -7.71 -10.34
CA THR A 205 -4.35 -8.14 -10.37
C THR A 205 -3.54 -7.53 -9.22
N VAL A 206 -3.76 -6.23 -8.92
CA VAL A 206 -3.12 -5.56 -7.77
C VAL A 206 -3.51 -6.25 -6.46
N ALA A 207 -4.81 -6.53 -6.27
CA ALA A 207 -5.30 -7.25 -5.08
C ALA A 207 -4.72 -8.66 -4.98
N GLY A 208 -4.65 -9.39 -6.10
CA GLY A 208 -4.05 -10.73 -6.18
C GLY A 208 -2.56 -10.73 -5.84
N LEU A 209 -1.79 -9.76 -6.35
CA LEU A 209 -0.37 -9.60 -6.02
C LEU A 209 -0.15 -9.23 -4.55
N TYR A 210 -1.03 -8.39 -3.98
CA TYR A 210 -0.99 -8.09 -2.55
C TYR A 210 -1.33 -9.33 -1.71
N ALA A 211 -2.36 -10.08 -2.09
CA ALA A 211 -2.69 -11.34 -1.42
C ALA A 211 -1.52 -12.34 -1.50
N LEU A 212 -0.90 -12.48 -2.67
CA LEU A 212 0.31 -13.30 -2.84
C LEU A 212 1.44 -12.83 -1.92
N ALA A 213 1.67 -11.52 -1.83
CA ALA A 213 2.68 -10.95 -0.92
C ALA A 213 2.38 -11.35 0.54
N LYS A 214 1.12 -11.30 0.97
CA LYS A 214 0.72 -11.72 2.34
C LYS A 214 0.87 -13.22 2.55
N ILE A 215 0.55 -14.05 1.57
CA ILE A 215 0.77 -15.51 1.62
C ILE A 215 2.28 -15.80 1.74
N CYS A 216 3.12 -15.14 0.95
CA CYS A 216 4.57 -15.30 1.01
C CYS A 216 5.12 -14.87 2.38
N GLU A 217 4.61 -13.78 2.96
CA GLU A 217 4.99 -13.31 4.30
C GLU A 217 4.66 -14.34 5.38
N LEU A 218 3.45 -14.89 5.36
CA LEU A 218 3.00 -15.90 6.32
C LEU A 218 3.74 -17.22 6.17
N ALA A 219 4.11 -17.58 4.95
CA ALA A 219 4.81 -18.82 4.62
C ALA A 219 6.35 -18.62 4.51
N ASP A 220 6.91 -17.57 5.13
CA ASP A 220 8.34 -17.20 4.99
C ASP A 220 9.28 -18.38 5.21
N ARG A 221 9.14 -19.07 6.34
CA ARG A 221 9.99 -20.19 6.72
C ARG A 221 9.75 -21.44 5.87
N GLN A 222 8.50 -21.72 5.52
CA GLN A 222 8.12 -22.86 4.68
C GLN A 222 8.72 -22.71 3.28
N ILE A 223 8.58 -21.52 2.68
CA ILE A 223 9.16 -21.21 1.36
C ILE A 223 10.69 -21.33 1.42
N PHE A 224 11.33 -20.77 2.45
CA PHE A 224 12.77 -20.83 2.58
C PHE A 224 13.30 -22.26 2.80
N SER A 225 12.52 -23.14 3.45
CA SER A 225 12.92 -24.55 3.65
C SER A 225 13.02 -25.30 2.33
N PHE A 226 12.32 -24.86 1.27
CA PHE A 226 12.39 -25.39 -0.08
C PHE A 226 13.63 -24.85 -0.82
N GLY A 227 14.69 -25.61 -0.81
CA GLY A 227 15.94 -25.29 -1.51
C GLY A 227 16.81 -24.21 -0.84
N ARG A 228 16.36 -23.54 0.20
CA ARG A 228 17.11 -22.53 0.97
C ARG A 228 17.74 -21.42 0.11
N ILE A 229 17.10 -21.03 -0.98
CA ILE A 229 17.59 -20.00 -1.91
C ILE A 229 16.94 -18.65 -1.60
N ILE A 230 15.62 -18.60 -1.61
CA ILE A 230 14.83 -17.38 -1.45
C ILE A 230 13.81 -17.57 -0.32
N SER A 231 13.60 -16.54 0.49
CA SER A 231 12.61 -16.55 1.58
C SER A 231 11.25 -16.05 1.09
N GLY A 232 10.18 -16.40 1.82
CA GLY A 232 8.87 -15.85 1.55
C GLY A 232 8.85 -14.34 1.75
N HIS A 233 9.63 -13.82 2.72
CA HIS A 233 9.72 -12.39 2.95
C HIS A 233 10.34 -11.64 1.76
N THR A 234 11.40 -12.18 1.18
CA THR A 234 11.98 -11.66 -0.08
C THR A 234 10.93 -11.66 -1.22
N LEU A 235 10.17 -12.75 -1.38
CA LEU A 235 9.10 -12.83 -2.39
C LEU A 235 7.96 -11.85 -2.13
N LYS A 236 7.62 -11.59 -0.86
CA LYS A 236 6.66 -10.55 -0.45
C LYS A 236 7.05 -9.19 -1.02
N HIS A 237 8.31 -8.77 -0.86
CA HIS A 237 8.78 -7.48 -1.39
C HIS A 237 8.67 -7.42 -2.91
N LEU A 238 9.08 -8.49 -3.60
CA LEU A 238 8.98 -8.56 -5.06
C LEU A 238 7.52 -8.49 -5.53
N ALA A 239 6.63 -9.27 -4.93
CA ALA A 239 5.20 -9.26 -5.27
C ALA A 239 4.53 -7.90 -5.02
N ALA A 240 4.82 -7.26 -3.88
CA ALA A 240 4.31 -5.94 -3.55
C ALA A 240 4.89 -4.85 -4.47
N GLY A 241 6.17 -4.92 -4.83
CA GLY A 241 6.79 -4.03 -5.81
C GLY A 241 6.16 -4.18 -7.21
N VAL A 242 5.90 -5.43 -7.63
CA VAL A 242 5.19 -5.73 -8.89
C VAL A 242 3.75 -5.20 -8.85
N ALA A 243 3.06 -5.26 -7.70
CA ALA A 243 1.73 -4.65 -7.55
C ALA A 243 1.77 -3.13 -7.82
N GLY A 244 2.79 -2.44 -7.30
CA GLY A 244 3.01 -1.03 -7.59
C GLY A 244 3.31 -0.74 -9.06
N TYR A 245 4.15 -1.56 -9.70
CA TYR A 245 4.38 -1.48 -11.14
C TYR A 245 3.08 -1.74 -11.94
N TRP A 246 2.21 -2.63 -11.46
CA TRP A 246 0.93 -2.89 -12.11
C TRP A 246 -0.02 -1.70 -12.04
N ILE A 247 -0.03 -0.96 -10.92
CA ILE A 247 -0.73 0.33 -10.81
C ILE A 247 -0.20 1.31 -11.87
N LEU A 248 1.12 1.44 -12.02
CA LEU A 248 1.72 2.28 -13.06
C LEU A 248 1.26 1.86 -14.45
N ARG A 249 1.33 0.56 -14.76
CA ARG A 249 0.89 0.02 -16.05
C ARG A 249 -0.59 0.28 -16.32
N MET A 250 -1.43 0.17 -15.29
CA MET A 250 -2.85 0.55 -15.38
C MET A 250 -3.00 2.02 -15.76
N LEU A 251 -2.29 2.93 -15.07
CA LEU A 251 -2.33 4.36 -15.35
C LEU A 251 -1.85 4.70 -16.77
N GLN A 252 -0.79 4.04 -17.24
CA GLN A 252 -0.24 4.27 -18.57
C GLN A 252 -1.15 3.83 -19.72
N LYS A 253 -1.96 2.78 -19.50
CA LYS A 253 -2.74 2.11 -20.55
C LYS A 253 -4.23 2.41 -20.48
N ARG A 254 -4.71 3.04 -19.41
CA ARG A 254 -6.13 3.36 -19.25
C ARG A 254 -6.55 4.51 -20.13
N GLN A 255 -7.82 4.56 -20.46
CA GLN A 255 -8.48 5.64 -21.17
C GLN A 255 -9.81 5.94 -20.51
N PRO A 256 -10.29 7.19 -20.49
CA PRO A 256 -11.64 7.51 -20.06
C PRO A 256 -12.67 6.73 -20.88
N ILE A 257 -13.68 6.20 -20.21
CA ILE A 257 -14.82 5.56 -20.88
C ILE A 257 -15.72 6.67 -21.40
N GLN A 258 -15.87 6.77 -22.73
CA GLN A 258 -16.82 7.69 -23.33
C GLN A 258 -18.23 7.17 -23.03
N SER A 259 -19.04 8.01 -22.35
CA SER A 259 -20.47 7.77 -22.25
C SER A 259 -21.11 8.08 -23.61
N HIS A 260 -21.57 7.08 -24.32
CA HIS A 260 -22.45 7.23 -25.47
C HIS A 260 -23.82 7.69 -25.02
#